data_198369ae5f6fde489fb0418d39ce09ce
#
_entry.id   198369ae5f6fde489fb0418d39ce09ce
#
_cell.length_a   1.000
_cell.length_b   1.000
_cell.length_c   1.000
_cell.angle_alpha   90.00
_cell.angle_beta   90.00
_cell.angle_gamma   90.00
#
_symmetry.space_group_name_H-M   'P 1'
#
loop_
_entity.id
_entity.type
_entity.pdbx_description
1 polymer ?
#
loop_
_entity_poly.entity_id
_entity_poly.type
_entity_poly.pdbx_seq_one_letter_code
_entity_poly.pdbx_strand_id
1 'polypeptide(L)'
;MGSNLKAASAGSNFLEGDKIWRGDNEIEVYVDWAKLKGQERRELLNPKTTTVDNRGIINSKVYSLITDDGLGDCGTLLQPRKERGWGEILNFSYGNTLSVLQGALLDDWQKAARRRANGKAGISDNPKENGIVRQLCNIPLGTEDKNEDCLTEKEVSHFLNFLYPLHVFGYNWLEDNAISASKLVEYIDKTLQYYQSQDGHGHGLAIEKVILVTHSMGGLVARYAMNPPDDAEFKGCQDKVLGVVHGVIPDLGSPAAYRRMKVGGKQEGLAGIVMGKSAEELMPVLARAPAPLQLLPAPNYTSNAHGMAWFSVEKGNADGSDLVLPQKGDPFGEIYLNKTLWWRLYESDIIDKAEVVSQNNWKEYFDLMK
;
A
#
# COMPACT_ATOMS: atom_id res chain seq x y z
N MET A 1 -0.86 6.40 -0.84
CA MET A 1 -0.96 7.35 0.29
C MET A 1 -1.81 6.80 1.44
N GLY A 2 -1.81 5.49 1.61
CA GLY A 2 -2.64 4.80 2.60
C GLY A 2 -2.02 4.71 3.99
N SER A 3 -0.71 4.88 4.13
CA SER A 3 -0.05 4.85 5.44
C SER A 3 -0.08 6.22 6.11
N ASN A 4 -0.20 6.20 7.44
CA ASN A 4 -0.07 7.38 8.29
C ASN A 4 1.41 7.78 8.41
N LEU A 5 1.70 9.07 8.38
CA LEU A 5 3.05 9.60 8.52
C LEU A 5 3.15 10.63 9.65
N LYS A 6 4.29 10.62 10.35
CA LYS A 6 4.71 11.62 11.34
C LYS A 6 6.09 12.16 10.98
N ALA A 7 6.47 13.27 11.60
CA ALA A 7 7.81 13.80 11.50
C ALA A 7 8.82 12.83 12.13
N ALA A 8 9.85 12.47 11.39
CA ALA A 8 10.99 11.66 11.86
C ALA A 8 12.06 12.54 12.52
N SER A 9 12.08 13.83 12.18
CA SER A 9 12.97 14.85 12.74
C SER A 9 12.27 16.20 12.77
N ALA A 10 12.77 17.12 13.58
CA ALA A 10 12.24 18.49 13.62
C ALA A 10 12.50 19.21 12.28
N GLY A 11 11.56 20.06 11.88
CA GLY A 11 11.66 20.95 10.73
C GLY A 11 11.44 22.42 11.13
N SER A 12 11.30 23.30 10.15
CA SER A 12 11.08 24.74 10.41
C SER A 12 9.76 25.02 11.16
N ASN A 13 8.73 24.21 10.91
CA ASN A 13 7.37 24.44 11.41
C ASN A 13 6.78 23.24 12.17
N PHE A 14 7.56 22.21 12.48
CA PHE A 14 7.12 21.02 13.19
C PHE A 14 8.25 20.41 14.03
N LEU A 15 7.87 19.64 15.04
CA LEU A 15 8.77 18.89 15.92
C LEU A 15 8.79 17.41 15.54
N GLU A 16 9.84 16.70 15.98
CA GLU A 16 9.88 15.24 15.86
C GLU A 16 8.65 14.62 16.51
N GLY A 17 8.02 13.67 15.81
CA GLY A 17 6.81 13.00 16.27
C GLY A 17 5.50 13.72 15.95
N ASP A 18 5.53 14.95 15.42
CA ASP A 18 4.32 15.65 15.01
C ASP A 18 3.57 14.90 13.90
N LYS A 19 2.24 14.99 13.95
CA LYS A 19 1.35 14.44 12.93
C LYS A 19 1.60 15.17 11.60
N ILE A 20 2.00 14.43 10.56
CA ILE A 20 2.17 14.97 9.21
C ILE A 20 1.00 14.53 8.34
N TRP A 21 0.88 13.25 8.04
CA TRP A 21 -0.19 12.67 7.22
C TRP A 21 -0.90 11.59 8.01
N ARG A 22 -1.93 11.96 8.74
CA ARG A 22 -2.78 11.06 9.50
C ARG A 22 -4.18 11.64 9.59
N GLY A 23 -5.14 10.99 8.98
CA GLY A 23 -6.53 11.37 9.06
C GLY A 23 -7.27 10.43 9.98
N ASP A 24 -7.74 10.96 11.09
CA ASP A 24 -8.62 10.22 11.98
C ASP A 24 -10.05 10.18 11.40
N ASN A 25 -10.40 11.16 10.55
CA ASN A 25 -11.59 11.15 9.72
C ASN A 25 -11.38 11.99 8.44
N GLU A 26 -12.25 11.81 7.44
CA GLU A 26 -12.15 12.50 6.15
C GLU A 26 -12.21 14.03 6.26
N ILE A 27 -13.00 14.56 7.18
CA ILE A 27 -13.20 16.00 7.38
C ILE A 27 -11.92 16.63 7.92
N GLU A 28 -11.28 16.01 8.91
CA GLU A 28 -10.02 16.48 9.49
C GLU A 28 -8.93 16.56 8.43
N VAL A 29 -8.75 15.49 7.65
CA VAL A 29 -7.78 15.47 6.55
C VAL A 29 -8.08 16.56 5.53
N TYR A 30 -9.34 16.78 5.18
CA TYR A 30 -9.74 17.82 4.26
C TYR A 30 -9.40 19.21 4.81
N VAL A 31 -9.73 19.50 6.06
CA VAL A 31 -9.49 20.79 6.69
C VAL A 31 -7.99 21.09 6.80
N ASP A 32 -7.20 20.10 7.17
CA ASP A 32 -5.74 20.26 7.36
C ASP A 32 -5.02 20.46 6.01
N TRP A 33 -5.46 19.78 4.95
CA TRP A 33 -4.71 19.73 3.69
C TRP A 33 -5.26 20.62 2.58
N ALA A 34 -6.55 20.92 2.54
CA ALA A 34 -7.15 21.69 1.45
C ALA A 34 -6.62 23.13 1.31
N LYS A 35 -6.05 23.69 2.37
CA LYS A 35 -5.52 25.05 2.40
C LYS A 35 -4.03 25.14 2.07
N LEU A 36 -3.31 24.03 2.18
CA LEU A 36 -1.85 24.02 2.03
C LEU A 36 -1.45 24.24 0.57
N LYS A 37 -0.49 25.14 0.38
CA LYS A 37 0.16 25.42 -0.91
C LYS A 37 1.28 24.44 -1.16
N GLY A 38 1.79 24.40 -2.40
CA GLY A 38 2.84 23.46 -2.80
C GLY A 38 4.10 23.51 -1.94
N GLN A 39 4.56 24.69 -1.53
CA GLN A 39 5.72 24.85 -0.65
C GLN A 39 5.47 24.24 0.73
N GLU A 40 4.33 24.54 1.36
CA GLU A 40 3.97 23.99 2.67
C GLU A 40 3.82 22.48 2.63
N ARG A 41 3.15 21.97 1.57
CA ARG A 41 3.02 20.51 1.33
C ARG A 41 4.39 19.84 1.16
N ARG A 42 5.29 20.47 0.45
CA ARG A 42 6.65 19.99 0.21
C ARG A 42 7.49 19.93 1.48
N GLU A 43 7.38 20.90 2.36
CA GLU A 43 8.07 20.90 3.66
C GLU A 43 7.56 19.75 4.55
N LEU A 44 6.23 19.56 4.61
CA LEU A 44 5.62 18.50 5.40
C LEU A 44 5.84 17.11 4.79
N LEU A 45 5.62 16.95 3.48
CA LEU A 45 5.72 15.67 2.78
C LEU A 45 7.13 15.49 2.19
N ASN A 46 8.13 15.44 3.06
CA ASN A 46 9.52 15.21 2.68
C ASN A 46 9.94 13.78 3.05
N PRO A 47 10.38 12.94 2.09
CA PRO A 47 10.76 11.55 2.34
C PRO A 47 11.87 11.39 3.38
N LYS A 48 12.75 12.39 3.51
CA LYS A 48 13.89 12.37 4.46
C LYS A 48 13.51 12.71 5.91
N THR A 49 12.39 13.40 6.11
CA THR A 49 11.98 13.89 7.44
C THR A 49 10.65 13.33 7.91
N THR A 50 10.09 12.36 7.19
CA THR A 50 8.86 11.67 7.55
C THR A 50 9.10 10.18 7.79
N THR A 51 8.29 9.59 8.65
CA THR A 51 8.26 8.16 8.94
C THR A 51 6.83 7.71 9.22
N VAL A 52 6.61 6.40 9.31
CA VAL A 52 5.30 5.83 9.61
C VAL A 52 4.82 6.25 11.01
N ASP A 53 3.55 6.57 11.12
CA ASP A 53 2.85 6.88 12.38
C ASP A 53 1.90 5.75 12.76
N ASN A 54 2.18 5.03 13.84
CA ASN A 54 1.36 3.92 14.35
C ASN A 54 0.26 4.36 15.33
N ARG A 55 0.00 5.67 15.45
CA ARG A 55 -1.00 6.24 16.38
C ARG A 55 -2.35 6.51 15.72
N GLY A 56 -2.56 6.05 14.48
CA GLY A 56 -3.86 6.18 13.80
C GLY A 56 -4.99 5.47 14.53
N ILE A 57 -6.24 5.86 14.25
CA ILE A 57 -7.44 5.24 14.81
C ILE A 57 -7.51 3.77 14.37
N ILE A 58 -7.83 2.91 15.33
CA ILE A 58 -8.09 1.49 15.11
C ILE A 58 -9.57 1.25 15.41
N ASN A 59 -10.28 0.63 14.46
CA ASN A 59 -11.66 0.24 14.68
C ASN A 59 -11.73 -0.86 15.73
N SER A 60 -12.35 -0.55 16.86
CA SER A 60 -12.45 -1.44 18.02
C SER A 60 -13.70 -2.33 18.01
N LYS A 61 -14.49 -2.36 16.93
CA LYS A 61 -15.66 -3.24 16.87
C LYS A 61 -15.23 -4.70 16.96
N VAL A 62 -15.45 -5.27 18.13
CA VAL A 62 -15.27 -6.70 18.38
C VAL A 62 -16.49 -7.42 17.83
N TYR A 63 -16.31 -8.25 16.83
CA TYR A 63 -17.42 -9.00 16.20
C TYR A 63 -17.58 -10.41 16.78
N SER A 64 -16.86 -10.79 17.88
CA SER A 64 -16.73 -12.21 18.19
C SER A 64 -16.43 -12.59 19.64
N LEU A 65 -16.71 -13.88 19.95
CA LEU A 65 -16.27 -14.57 21.16
C LEU A 65 -14.74 -14.79 21.22
N ILE A 66 -14.05 -14.68 20.09
CA ILE A 66 -12.59 -14.69 20.01
C ILE A 66 -12.19 -13.25 19.74
N THR A 67 -11.61 -12.59 20.73
CA THR A 67 -11.13 -11.24 20.58
C THR A 67 -9.86 -11.24 19.71
N ASP A 68 -9.87 -10.45 18.66
CA ASP A 68 -8.72 -10.27 17.78
C ASP A 68 -7.91 -9.00 18.11
N ASP A 69 -8.31 -8.28 19.16
CA ASP A 69 -7.71 -7.00 19.58
C ASP A 69 -6.78 -7.11 20.80
N GLY A 70 -6.65 -8.31 21.36
CA GLY A 70 -5.81 -8.53 22.52
C GLY A 70 -6.39 -8.05 23.85
N LEU A 71 -7.64 -7.63 23.88
CA LEU A 71 -8.35 -7.20 25.09
C LEU A 71 -9.19 -8.36 25.66
N GLY A 72 -8.61 -9.21 26.46
CA GLY A 72 -9.37 -10.28 27.12
C GLY A 72 -8.64 -10.86 28.32
N ASP A 73 -9.41 -11.23 29.35
CA ASP A 73 -8.91 -11.77 30.61
C ASP A 73 -8.22 -13.15 30.50
N CYS A 74 -8.27 -13.80 29.34
CA CYS A 74 -7.83 -15.18 29.14
C CYS A 74 -6.55 -15.33 28.32
N GLY A 75 -5.74 -14.29 28.17
CA GLY A 75 -4.59 -14.33 27.28
C GLY A 75 -5.05 -14.50 25.83
N THR A 76 -5.00 -13.48 25.06
CA THR A 76 -5.48 -13.49 23.69
C THR A 76 -4.53 -14.29 22.81
N LEU A 77 -5.08 -15.11 21.93
CA LEU A 77 -4.32 -15.86 20.95
C LEU A 77 -3.64 -14.96 19.92
N LEU A 78 -4.08 -13.71 19.80
CA LEU A 78 -3.56 -12.74 18.84
C LEU A 78 -3.00 -11.52 19.58
N GLN A 79 -1.91 -10.98 19.08
CA GLN A 79 -1.39 -9.67 19.50
C GLN A 79 -2.47 -8.59 19.37
N PRO A 80 -2.46 -7.54 20.22
CA PRO A 80 -3.31 -6.37 20.05
C PRO A 80 -3.20 -5.79 18.63
N ARG A 81 -4.29 -5.31 18.06
CA ARG A 81 -4.31 -4.72 16.69
C ARG A 81 -3.28 -3.61 16.53
N LYS A 82 -3.05 -2.82 17.57
CA LYS A 82 -2.03 -1.76 17.56
C LYS A 82 -0.62 -2.33 17.32
N GLU A 83 -0.28 -3.41 18.00
CA GLU A 83 1.02 -4.08 17.86
C GLU A 83 1.15 -4.80 16.53
N ARG A 84 0.03 -5.20 15.93
CA ARG A 84 -0.06 -5.74 14.58
C ARG A 84 -0.08 -4.66 13.49
N GLY A 85 0.23 -3.39 13.82
CA GLY A 85 0.38 -2.29 12.86
C GLY A 85 -0.91 -1.65 12.35
N TRP A 86 -2.09 -1.98 12.89
CA TRP A 86 -3.36 -1.45 12.37
C TRP A 86 -3.49 0.07 12.45
N GLY A 87 -2.76 0.72 13.36
CA GLY A 87 -2.68 2.18 13.45
C GLY A 87 -1.77 2.85 12.43
N GLU A 88 -1.05 2.08 11.61
CA GLU A 88 -0.10 2.61 10.62
C GLU A 88 -0.76 3.06 9.32
N ILE A 89 -2.05 2.77 9.13
CA ILE A 89 -2.80 3.09 7.92
C ILE A 89 -4.02 3.94 8.21
N LEU A 90 -4.51 4.62 7.17
CA LEU A 90 -5.71 5.45 7.23
C LEU A 90 -6.94 4.57 7.48
N ASN A 91 -7.52 4.67 8.67
CA ASN A 91 -8.66 3.84 9.08
C ASN A 91 -9.89 4.02 8.17
N PHE A 92 -10.20 5.24 7.73
CA PHE A 92 -11.33 5.48 6.84
C PHE A 92 -11.18 4.80 5.47
N SER A 93 -9.94 4.56 5.00
CA SER A 93 -9.66 3.88 3.72
C SER A 93 -9.61 2.36 3.86
N TYR A 94 -9.01 1.85 4.93
CA TYR A 94 -8.68 0.43 5.05
C TYR A 94 -9.31 -0.27 6.27
N GLY A 95 -9.74 0.46 7.29
CA GLY A 95 -10.19 -0.11 8.54
C GLY A 95 -11.36 -1.10 8.40
N ASN A 96 -12.31 -0.79 7.50
CA ASN A 96 -13.41 -1.71 7.21
C ASN A 96 -12.92 -2.99 6.51
N THR A 97 -12.06 -2.87 5.51
CA THR A 97 -11.49 -4.01 4.78
C THR A 97 -10.70 -4.93 5.71
N LEU A 98 -9.85 -4.37 6.59
CA LEU A 98 -9.11 -5.14 7.58
C LEU A 98 -10.06 -5.87 8.54
N SER A 99 -11.09 -5.19 9.03
CA SER A 99 -12.05 -5.77 9.98
C SER A 99 -12.85 -6.91 9.34
N VAL A 100 -13.29 -6.74 8.09
CA VAL A 100 -13.99 -7.79 7.33
C VAL A 100 -13.09 -8.97 7.06
N LEU A 101 -11.86 -8.72 6.61
CA LEU A 101 -10.89 -9.78 6.31
C LEU A 101 -10.53 -10.57 7.57
N GLN A 102 -10.17 -9.89 8.68
CA GLN A 102 -9.89 -10.58 9.94
C GLN A 102 -11.10 -11.35 10.46
N GLY A 103 -12.31 -10.77 10.34
CA GLY A 103 -13.54 -11.44 10.69
C GLY A 103 -13.79 -12.71 9.89
N ALA A 104 -13.56 -12.68 8.58
CA ALA A 104 -13.69 -13.83 7.70
C ALA A 104 -12.69 -14.95 8.04
N LEU A 105 -11.44 -14.60 8.33
CA LEU A 105 -10.40 -15.55 8.73
C LEU A 105 -10.68 -16.23 10.09
N LEU A 106 -11.51 -15.63 10.94
CA LEU A 106 -11.90 -16.17 12.25
C LEU A 106 -13.31 -16.77 12.27
N ASP A 107 -14.11 -16.63 11.22
CA ASP A 107 -15.56 -16.93 11.23
C ASP A 107 -15.86 -18.40 11.57
N ASP A 108 -15.09 -19.34 11.02
CA ASP A 108 -15.26 -20.76 11.32
C ASP A 108 -14.97 -21.09 12.79
N TRP A 109 -13.92 -20.52 13.35
CA TRP A 109 -13.57 -20.67 14.76
C TRP A 109 -14.65 -20.11 15.68
N GLN A 110 -15.18 -18.94 15.36
CA GLN A 110 -16.22 -18.27 16.11
C GLN A 110 -17.53 -19.04 16.10
N LYS A 111 -17.96 -19.51 14.93
CA LYS A 111 -19.19 -20.32 14.80
C LYS A 111 -19.05 -21.64 15.50
N ALA A 112 -17.89 -22.30 15.40
CA ALA A 112 -17.62 -23.53 16.13
C ALA A 112 -17.65 -23.31 17.65
N ALA A 113 -17.05 -22.24 18.15
CA ALA A 113 -17.08 -21.88 19.57
C ALA A 113 -18.51 -21.61 20.08
N ARG A 114 -19.31 -20.85 19.34
CA ARG A 114 -20.72 -20.58 19.68
C ARG A 114 -21.56 -21.85 19.73
N ARG A 115 -21.37 -22.76 18.79
CA ARG A 115 -22.07 -24.05 18.76
C ARG A 115 -21.73 -24.89 20.00
N ARG A 116 -20.43 -24.99 20.34
CA ARG A 116 -19.98 -25.71 21.55
C ARG A 116 -20.54 -25.11 22.82
N ALA A 117 -20.55 -23.77 22.93
CA ALA A 117 -21.16 -23.09 24.10
C ALA A 117 -22.67 -23.39 24.25
N ASN A 118 -23.35 -23.72 23.16
CA ASN A 118 -24.76 -24.11 23.14
C ASN A 118 -24.97 -25.65 23.20
N GLY A 119 -23.97 -26.42 23.62
CA GLY A 119 -24.02 -27.85 23.72
C GLY A 119 -24.14 -28.64 22.43
N LYS A 120 -23.79 -28.01 21.29
CA LYS A 120 -23.81 -28.62 19.96
C LYS A 120 -22.40 -29.00 19.47
N ALA A 121 -22.30 -29.87 18.49
CA ALA A 121 -21.03 -30.15 17.81
C ALA A 121 -20.47 -28.83 17.20
N GLY A 122 -19.14 -28.67 17.21
CA GLY A 122 -18.49 -27.47 16.67
C GLY A 122 -18.74 -27.28 15.17
N ILE A 123 -18.87 -28.38 14.42
CA ILE A 123 -19.20 -28.40 12.98
C ILE A 123 -20.68 -28.75 12.85
N SER A 124 -21.39 -28.12 11.93
CA SER A 124 -22.78 -28.41 11.58
C SER A 124 -22.86 -29.24 10.32
N ASP A 125 -23.81 -30.18 10.27
CA ASP A 125 -24.17 -30.88 9.05
C ASP A 125 -24.84 -29.94 8.02
N ASN A 126 -25.39 -28.81 8.48
CA ASN A 126 -25.86 -27.76 7.60
C ASN A 126 -24.71 -26.82 7.21
N PRO A 127 -24.24 -26.81 5.96
CA PRO A 127 -23.11 -25.98 5.54
C PRO A 127 -23.28 -24.48 5.84
N LYS A 128 -24.50 -23.96 5.75
CA LYS A 128 -24.80 -22.53 6.00
C LYS A 128 -24.57 -22.07 7.46
N GLU A 129 -24.54 -23.01 8.40
CA GLU A 129 -24.24 -22.73 9.80
C GLU A 129 -22.75 -22.75 10.11
N ASN A 130 -21.91 -23.23 9.21
CA ASN A 130 -20.47 -23.21 9.33
C ASN A 130 -19.90 -21.87 8.85
N GLY A 131 -18.62 -21.62 9.15
CA GLY A 131 -17.93 -20.40 8.74
C GLY A 131 -17.67 -20.35 7.25
N ILE A 132 -17.15 -19.19 6.80
CA ILE A 132 -16.97 -18.86 5.38
C ILE A 132 -16.07 -19.89 4.69
N VAL A 133 -14.96 -20.30 5.32
CA VAL A 133 -14.00 -21.20 4.67
C VAL A 133 -14.63 -22.59 4.44
N ARG A 134 -15.40 -23.10 5.41
CA ARG A 134 -16.12 -24.39 5.22
C ARG A 134 -17.21 -24.31 4.17
N GLN A 135 -17.80 -23.13 3.98
CA GLN A 135 -18.80 -22.95 2.93
C GLN A 135 -18.19 -22.95 1.52
N LEU A 136 -16.88 -22.74 1.38
CA LEU A 136 -16.16 -22.81 0.10
C LEU A 136 -15.82 -24.27 -0.31
N CYS A 137 -16.03 -25.25 0.59
CA CYS A 137 -15.78 -26.66 0.27
C CYS A 137 -16.67 -27.11 -0.89
N ASN A 138 -16.08 -27.77 -1.86
CA ASN A 138 -16.74 -28.25 -3.10
C ASN A 138 -17.34 -27.14 -3.99
N ILE A 139 -16.91 -25.88 -3.81
CA ILE A 139 -17.30 -24.77 -4.68
C ILE A 139 -16.09 -24.41 -5.55
N PRO A 140 -16.24 -24.32 -6.88
CA PRO A 140 -15.20 -23.78 -7.76
C PRO A 140 -14.88 -22.33 -7.37
N LEU A 141 -13.59 -22.02 -7.17
CA LEU A 141 -13.15 -20.67 -6.75
C LEU A 141 -12.86 -19.75 -7.93
N GLY A 142 -12.62 -20.29 -9.12
CA GLY A 142 -12.39 -19.54 -10.35
C GLY A 142 -13.65 -19.33 -11.16
N THR A 143 -13.65 -18.28 -11.95
CA THR A 143 -14.77 -17.94 -12.87
C THR A 143 -14.43 -18.21 -14.32
N GLU A 144 -13.17 -18.41 -14.68
CA GLU A 144 -12.69 -18.45 -16.07
C GLU A 144 -12.38 -19.86 -16.56
N ASP A 145 -11.97 -20.78 -15.68
CA ASP A 145 -11.68 -22.16 -16.06
C ASP A 145 -12.70 -23.14 -15.42
N LYS A 146 -13.47 -23.83 -16.27
CA LYS A 146 -14.43 -24.85 -15.85
C LYS A 146 -13.77 -26.12 -15.27
N ASN A 147 -12.45 -26.24 -15.41
CA ASN A 147 -11.67 -27.36 -14.90
C ASN A 147 -10.93 -27.03 -13.61
N GLU A 148 -11.20 -25.88 -12.98
CA GLU A 148 -10.59 -25.54 -11.71
C GLU A 148 -11.09 -26.48 -10.61
N ASP A 149 -10.14 -27.06 -9.87
CA ASP A 149 -10.45 -27.98 -8.77
C ASP A 149 -11.12 -27.21 -7.60
N CYS A 150 -12.16 -27.82 -7.06
CA CYS A 150 -12.81 -27.33 -5.86
C CYS A 150 -11.94 -27.59 -4.63
N LEU A 151 -12.04 -26.75 -3.60
CA LEU A 151 -11.46 -27.04 -2.30
C LEU A 151 -12.06 -28.31 -1.73
N THR A 152 -11.21 -29.28 -1.37
CA THR A 152 -11.63 -30.52 -0.73
C THR A 152 -11.84 -30.32 0.77
N GLU A 153 -12.61 -31.22 1.41
CA GLU A 153 -12.77 -31.24 2.88
C GLU A 153 -11.43 -31.35 3.62
N LYS A 154 -10.46 -32.06 3.04
CA LYS A 154 -9.13 -32.23 3.61
C LYS A 154 -8.36 -30.91 3.62
N GLU A 155 -8.40 -30.16 2.53
CA GLU A 155 -7.74 -28.86 2.41
C GLU A 155 -8.38 -27.82 3.33
N VAL A 156 -9.71 -27.75 3.35
CA VAL A 156 -10.45 -26.88 4.28
C VAL A 156 -10.16 -27.23 5.74
N SER A 157 -10.13 -28.52 6.08
CA SER A 157 -9.80 -28.97 7.44
C SER A 157 -8.35 -28.66 7.81
N HIS A 158 -7.42 -28.77 6.85
CA HIS A 158 -6.03 -28.38 7.06
C HIS A 158 -5.91 -26.88 7.30
N PHE A 159 -6.53 -26.04 6.47
CA PHE A 159 -6.55 -24.57 6.66
C PHE A 159 -7.08 -24.19 8.05
N LEU A 160 -8.10 -24.85 8.52
CA LEU A 160 -8.74 -24.56 9.81
C LEU A 160 -7.95 -25.08 11.04
N ASN A 161 -6.81 -25.73 10.85
CA ASN A 161 -5.88 -26.01 11.96
C ASN A 161 -5.05 -24.77 12.36
N PHE A 162 -5.09 -23.69 11.57
CA PHE A 162 -4.31 -22.48 11.80
C PHE A 162 -5.21 -21.30 12.11
N LEU A 163 -4.69 -20.37 12.92
CA LEU A 163 -5.21 -19.03 13.07
C LEU A 163 -4.39 -18.09 12.18
N TYR A 164 -5.08 -17.15 11.56
CA TYR A 164 -4.47 -16.19 10.65
C TYR A 164 -4.60 -14.77 11.23
N PRO A 165 -3.68 -14.35 12.11
CA PRO A 165 -3.66 -12.97 12.58
C PRO A 165 -3.30 -12.04 11.43
N LEU A 166 -4.13 -11.03 11.22
CA LEU A 166 -3.91 -10.02 10.20
C LEU A 166 -2.98 -8.93 10.73
N HIS A 167 -1.77 -8.90 10.24
CA HIS A 167 -0.79 -7.86 10.46
C HIS A 167 -0.86 -6.79 9.37
N VAL A 168 -0.51 -5.57 9.71
CA VAL A 168 -0.48 -4.43 8.79
C VAL A 168 0.91 -3.85 8.79
N PHE A 169 1.48 -3.68 7.63
CA PHE A 169 2.75 -3.00 7.42
C PHE A 169 2.50 -1.68 6.71
N GLY A 170 2.56 -0.58 7.45
CA GLY A 170 2.61 0.76 6.90
C GLY A 170 4.04 1.10 6.44
N TYR A 171 4.16 1.89 5.38
CA TYR A 171 5.47 2.35 4.91
C TYR A 171 5.40 3.82 4.46
N ASN A 172 6.55 4.47 4.43
CA ASN A 172 6.63 5.85 3.95
C ASN A 172 6.49 5.87 2.42
N TRP A 173 5.29 6.19 1.95
CA TRP A 173 4.94 6.21 0.53
C TRP A 173 5.62 7.34 -0.28
N LEU A 174 6.51 8.11 0.35
CA LEU A 174 7.36 9.13 -0.28
C LEU A 174 8.78 8.62 -0.52
N GLU A 175 9.28 7.71 0.34
CA GLU A 175 10.64 7.18 0.25
C GLU A 175 10.77 6.11 -0.84
N ASP A 176 11.99 5.75 -1.19
CA ASP A 176 12.27 4.68 -2.15
C ASP A 176 11.60 3.37 -1.72
N ASN A 177 10.96 2.68 -2.68
CA ASN A 177 10.34 1.38 -2.44
C ASN A 177 11.35 0.32 -2.00
N ALA A 178 12.63 0.43 -2.35
CA ALA A 178 13.69 -0.46 -1.88
C ALA A 178 13.90 -0.32 -0.37
N ILE A 179 13.88 0.91 0.17
CA ILE A 179 13.97 1.16 1.62
C ILE A 179 12.73 0.58 2.33
N SER A 180 11.55 0.80 1.78
CA SER A 180 10.32 0.23 2.32
C SER A 180 10.32 -1.30 2.26
N ALA A 181 10.91 -1.90 1.23
CA ALA A 181 11.06 -3.35 1.08
C ALA A 181 12.02 -3.95 2.14
N SER A 182 13.15 -3.31 2.41
CA SER A 182 14.05 -3.73 3.50
C SER A 182 13.33 -3.74 4.85
N LYS A 183 12.55 -2.69 5.15
CA LYS A 183 11.74 -2.60 6.38
C LYS A 183 10.66 -3.69 6.43
N LEU A 184 10.07 -4.06 5.28
CA LEU A 184 9.11 -5.17 5.22
C LEU A 184 9.77 -6.51 5.57
N VAL A 185 10.97 -6.77 5.07
CA VAL A 185 11.73 -7.99 5.44
C VAL A 185 11.96 -8.05 6.94
N GLU A 186 12.44 -6.96 7.54
CA GLU A 186 12.61 -6.89 9.00
C GLU A 186 11.29 -7.08 9.77
N TYR A 187 10.20 -6.53 9.26
CA TYR A 187 8.88 -6.67 9.88
C TYR A 187 8.39 -8.12 9.85
N ILE A 188 8.59 -8.82 8.73
CA ILE A 188 8.28 -10.25 8.59
C ILE A 188 9.10 -11.05 9.60
N ASP A 189 10.40 -10.80 9.72
CA ASP A 189 11.28 -11.50 10.64
C ASP A 189 10.86 -11.31 12.10
N LYS A 190 10.59 -10.08 12.50
CA LYS A 190 10.09 -9.75 13.85
C LYS A 190 8.73 -10.42 14.13
N THR A 191 7.85 -10.46 13.14
CA THR A 191 6.52 -11.09 13.27
C THR A 191 6.65 -12.61 13.46
N LEU A 192 7.45 -13.28 12.64
CA LEU A 192 7.69 -14.72 12.78
C LEU A 192 8.36 -15.05 14.12
N GLN A 193 9.41 -14.29 14.50
CA GLN A 193 10.10 -14.46 15.78
C GLN A 193 9.16 -14.28 16.98
N TYR A 194 8.25 -13.32 16.92
CA TYR A 194 7.27 -13.10 17.98
C TYR A 194 6.42 -14.36 18.24
N TYR A 195 5.86 -14.98 17.20
CA TYR A 195 5.02 -16.17 17.34
C TYR A 195 5.83 -17.45 17.68
N GLN A 196 7.11 -17.48 17.33
CA GLN A 196 8.01 -18.59 17.67
C GLN A 196 8.54 -18.50 19.12
N SER A 197 8.56 -17.30 19.71
CA SER A 197 9.08 -17.08 21.06
C SER A 197 8.23 -17.74 22.14
N GLN A 198 8.88 -18.37 23.11
CA GLN A 198 8.26 -18.89 24.32
C GLN A 198 8.12 -17.82 25.42
N ASP A 199 8.97 -16.79 25.38
CA ASP A 199 9.02 -15.73 26.40
C ASP A 199 7.97 -14.63 26.20
N GLY A 200 7.27 -14.66 25.09
CA GLY A 200 6.20 -13.72 24.76
C GLY A 200 4.83 -14.41 24.71
N HIS A 201 3.85 -13.71 24.19
CA HIS A 201 2.52 -14.27 23.94
C HIS A 201 2.48 -15.18 22.69
N GLY A 202 3.62 -15.48 22.08
CA GLY A 202 3.74 -16.28 20.88
C GLY A 202 3.58 -17.78 21.08
N HIS A 203 3.67 -18.27 22.29
CA HIS A 203 3.45 -19.67 22.68
C HIS A 203 4.38 -20.71 22.00
N GLY A 204 5.52 -20.29 21.44
CA GLY A 204 6.45 -21.20 20.78
C GLY A 204 5.86 -21.90 19.55
N LEU A 205 5.03 -21.20 18.77
CA LEU A 205 4.36 -21.77 17.60
C LEU A 205 5.35 -22.05 16.47
N ALA A 206 5.17 -23.18 15.79
CA ALA A 206 5.96 -23.58 14.63
C ALA A 206 5.51 -22.81 13.36
N ILE A 207 5.69 -21.51 13.34
CA ILE A 207 5.35 -20.64 12.22
C ILE A 207 6.63 -20.32 11.46
N GLU A 208 6.63 -20.56 10.15
CA GLU A 208 7.79 -20.32 9.28
C GLU A 208 7.51 -19.33 8.16
N LYS A 209 6.24 -19.11 7.80
CA LYS A 209 5.86 -18.34 6.61
C LYS A 209 4.68 -17.42 6.86
N VAL A 210 4.62 -16.36 6.04
CA VAL A 210 3.52 -15.42 5.97
C VAL A 210 2.84 -15.48 4.61
N ILE A 211 1.59 -15.01 4.53
CA ILE A 211 0.91 -14.69 3.27
C ILE A 211 0.87 -13.17 3.16
N LEU A 212 1.28 -12.63 2.03
CA LEU A 212 1.24 -11.20 1.77
C LEU A 212 -0.04 -10.84 1.00
N VAL A 213 -0.76 -9.84 1.49
CA VAL A 213 -1.87 -9.21 0.77
C VAL A 213 -1.51 -7.77 0.52
N THR A 214 -1.38 -7.38 -0.74
CA THR A 214 -0.90 -6.05 -1.12
C THR A 214 -1.95 -5.27 -1.88
N HIS A 215 -1.90 -3.94 -1.77
CA HIS A 215 -2.74 -3.04 -2.53
C HIS A 215 -1.89 -1.98 -3.24
N SER A 216 -2.12 -1.79 -4.54
CA SER A 216 -1.46 -0.76 -5.36
C SER A 216 0.07 -0.83 -5.24
N MET A 217 0.74 0.28 -4.94
CA MET A 217 2.20 0.39 -4.79
C MET A 217 2.79 -0.59 -3.75
N GLY A 218 2.02 -1.05 -2.77
CA GLY A 218 2.45 -2.09 -1.84
C GLY A 218 2.87 -3.40 -2.53
N GLY A 219 2.36 -3.66 -3.73
CA GLY A 219 2.80 -4.79 -4.55
C GLY A 219 4.23 -4.64 -5.05
N LEU A 220 4.66 -3.42 -5.39
CA LEU A 220 6.06 -3.15 -5.78
C LEU A 220 7.01 -3.38 -4.60
N VAL A 221 6.63 -2.86 -3.42
CA VAL A 221 7.39 -3.08 -2.17
C VAL A 221 7.53 -4.57 -1.86
N ALA A 222 6.43 -5.35 -1.95
CA ALA A 222 6.47 -6.78 -1.68
C ALA A 222 7.31 -7.55 -2.69
N ARG A 223 7.22 -7.23 -3.99
CA ARG A 223 8.04 -7.88 -5.03
C ARG A 223 9.52 -7.64 -4.81
N TYR A 224 9.90 -6.40 -4.51
CA TYR A 224 11.30 -6.07 -4.21
C TYR A 224 11.78 -6.74 -2.92
N ALA A 225 10.93 -6.80 -1.87
CA ALA A 225 11.26 -7.47 -0.62
C ALA A 225 11.49 -8.98 -0.78
N MET A 226 10.73 -9.63 -1.67
CA MET A 226 10.88 -11.07 -1.91
C MET A 226 12.14 -11.39 -2.71
N ASN A 227 12.41 -10.62 -3.74
CA ASN A 227 13.50 -10.88 -4.68
C ASN A 227 14.22 -9.59 -5.05
N PRO A 228 15.01 -9.01 -4.12
CA PRO A 228 15.82 -7.83 -4.42
C PRO A 228 16.92 -8.19 -5.43
N PRO A 229 17.45 -7.22 -6.18
CA PRO A 229 18.62 -7.42 -7.03
C PRO A 229 19.86 -7.82 -6.22
N ASP A 230 20.84 -8.42 -6.89
CA ASP A 230 22.03 -8.99 -6.24
C ASP A 230 22.90 -7.96 -5.49
N ASP A 231 22.80 -6.68 -5.87
CA ASP A 231 23.49 -5.55 -5.26
C ASP A 231 22.70 -4.86 -4.13
N ALA A 232 21.54 -5.40 -3.76
CA ALA A 232 20.77 -4.86 -2.65
C ALA A 232 21.48 -5.06 -1.31
N GLU A 233 21.31 -4.11 -0.40
CA GLU A 233 21.93 -4.14 0.95
C GLU A 233 21.28 -5.17 1.90
N PHE A 234 20.21 -5.86 1.47
CA PHE A 234 19.50 -6.85 2.27
C PHE A 234 19.14 -8.09 1.47
N LYS A 235 18.98 -9.21 2.17
CA LYS A 235 18.57 -10.48 1.58
C LYS A 235 17.03 -10.52 1.46
N GLY A 236 16.54 -11.00 0.32
CA GLY A 236 15.11 -11.18 0.09
C GLY A 236 14.47 -12.20 1.04
N CYS A 237 13.14 -12.11 1.19
CA CYS A 237 12.35 -12.96 2.09
C CYS A 237 11.44 -13.98 1.37
N GLN A 238 11.73 -14.33 0.12
CA GLN A 238 10.90 -15.25 -0.66
C GLN A 238 10.70 -16.61 0.05
N ASP A 239 11.72 -17.10 0.74
CA ASP A 239 11.69 -18.35 1.51
C ASP A 239 10.71 -18.30 2.71
N LYS A 240 10.37 -17.09 3.20
CA LYS A 240 9.45 -16.84 4.30
C LYS A 240 8.03 -16.49 3.84
N VAL A 241 7.76 -16.47 2.54
CA VAL A 241 6.46 -16.11 1.96
C VAL A 241 5.82 -17.35 1.35
N LEU A 242 4.63 -17.72 1.83
CA LEU A 242 3.85 -18.85 1.32
C LEU A 242 3.14 -18.46 0.01
N GLY A 243 2.65 -17.24 -0.09
CA GLY A 243 1.96 -16.74 -1.27
C GLY A 243 1.71 -15.24 -1.18
N VAL A 244 1.40 -14.64 -2.32
CA VAL A 244 1.08 -13.20 -2.42
C VAL A 244 -0.21 -13.00 -3.19
N VAL A 245 -1.09 -12.18 -2.62
CA VAL A 245 -2.30 -11.69 -3.30
C VAL A 245 -2.09 -10.22 -3.64
N HIS A 246 -2.03 -9.89 -4.92
CA HIS A 246 -1.89 -8.52 -5.41
C HIS A 246 -3.25 -7.91 -5.77
N GLY A 247 -3.63 -6.83 -5.09
CA GLY A 247 -4.75 -5.98 -5.47
C GLY A 247 -4.28 -4.78 -6.29
N VAL A 248 -4.63 -4.73 -7.57
CA VAL A 248 -4.38 -3.59 -8.48
C VAL A 248 -2.94 -3.05 -8.48
N ILE A 249 -1.97 -3.95 -8.51
CA ILE A 249 -0.55 -3.57 -8.55
C ILE A 249 -0.22 -2.80 -9.84
N PRO A 250 0.46 -1.63 -9.77
CA PRO A 250 0.95 -0.91 -10.94
C PRO A 250 2.33 -1.45 -11.38
N ASP A 251 2.36 -2.70 -11.83
CA ASP A 251 3.58 -3.45 -12.07
C ASP A 251 4.53 -2.81 -13.10
N LEU A 252 3.96 -2.23 -14.15
CA LEU A 252 4.68 -1.50 -15.18
C LEU A 252 4.52 0.03 -15.06
N GLY A 253 4.01 0.49 -13.94
CA GLY A 253 3.70 1.89 -13.69
C GLY A 253 2.25 2.26 -13.97
N SER A 254 1.94 3.55 -13.87
CA SER A 254 0.59 4.10 -14.04
C SER A 254 0.62 5.48 -14.68
N PRO A 255 -0.06 5.69 -15.83
CA PRO A 255 -0.23 7.01 -16.42
C PRO A 255 -0.90 8.03 -15.48
N ALA A 256 -1.66 7.54 -14.47
CA ALA A 256 -2.26 8.40 -13.47
C ALA A 256 -1.20 9.12 -12.61
N ALA A 257 -0.02 8.52 -12.38
CA ALA A 257 1.08 9.18 -11.68
C ALA A 257 1.58 10.39 -12.46
N TYR A 258 1.83 10.24 -13.76
CA TYR A 258 2.21 11.34 -14.64
C TYR A 258 1.12 12.43 -14.67
N ARG A 259 -0.13 12.04 -14.88
CA ARG A 259 -1.26 12.97 -14.91
C ARG A 259 -1.38 13.81 -13.64
N ARG A 260 -1.25 13.17 -12.47
CA ARG A 260 -1.31 13.88 -11.18
C ARG A 260 -0.20 14.90 -11.02
N MET A 261 1.01 14.60 -11.46
CA MET A 261 2.11 15.56 -11.45
C MET A 261 1.85 16.74 -12.39
N LYS A 262 1.33 16.49 -13.59
CA LYS A 262 1.10 17.54 -14.61
C LYS A 262 -0.08 18.45 -14.33
N VAL A 263 -1.17 17.93 -13.79
CA VAL A 263 -2.43 18.69 -13.67
C VAL A 263 -3.06 18.65 -12.27
N GLY A 264 -2.49 17.88 -11.36
CA GLY A 264 -3.05 17.67 -10.04
C GLY A 264 -4.17 16.64 -9.99
N GLY A 265 -4.79 16.49 -8.81
CA GLY A 265 -5.81 15.48 -8.50
C GLY A 265 -7.26 15.96 -8.54
N LYS A 266 -7.55 17.20 -8.94
CA LYS A 266 -8.90 17.80 -8.85
C LYS A 266 -10.01 16.91 -9.44
N GLN A 267 -9.73 16.18 -10.49
CA GLN A 267 -10.70 15.30 -11.16
C GLN A 267 -11.10 14.07 -10.32
N GLU A 268 -10.36 13.79 -9.23
CA GLU A 268 -10.58 12.65 -8.34
C GLU A 268 -11.46 13.01 -7.13
N GLY A 269 -12.21 14.10 -7.22
CA GLY A 269 -13.12 14.54 -6.16
C GLY A 269 -12.43 14.98 -4.88
N LEU A 270 -13.02 14.68 -3.72
CA LEU A 270 -12.48 15.07 -2.41
C LEU A 270 -11.07 14.52 -2.15
N ALA A 271 -10.81 13.28 -2.53
CA ALA A 271 -9.49 12.68 -2.41
C ALA A 271 -8.42 13.47 -3.19
N GLY A 272 -8.75 13.93 -4.39
CA GLY A 272 -7.86 14.75 -5.20
C GLY A 272 -7.58 16.13 -4.60
N ILE A 273 -8.56 16.73 -3.92
CA ILE A 273 -8.37 18.02 -3.23
C ILE A 273 -7.42 17.86 -2.05
N VAL A 274 -7.58 16.80 -1.28
CA VAL A 274 -6.70 16.50 -0.13
C VAL A 274 -5.28 16.20 -0.59
N MET A 275 -5.13 15.41 -1.64
CA MET A 275 -3.82 15.08 -2.21
C MET A 275 -3.11 16.29 -2.80
N GLY A 276 -3.84 17.16 -3.46
CA GLY A 276 -3.40 18.36 -4.17
C GLY A 276 -4.20 18.50 -5.46
N LYS A 277 -4.96 19.59 -5.55
CA LYS A 277 -5.92 19.81 -6.66
C LYS A 277 -5.26 20.25 -7.97
N SER A 278 -4.04 20.78 -7.90
CA SER A 278 -3.33 21.32 -9.06
C SER A 278 -1.87 20.88 -9.11
N ALA A 279 -1.21 21.12 -10.24
CA ALA A 279 0.22 20.88 -10.41
C ALA A 279 1.06 21.67 -9.40
N GLU A 280 0.69 22.92 -9.11
CA GLU A 280 1.40 23.79 -8.15
C GLU A 280 1.38 23.22 -6.73
N GLU A 281 0.37 22.42 -6.39
CA GLU A 281 0.27 21.78 -5.08
C GLU A 281 0.97 20.44 -5.01
N LEU A 282 0.96 19.66 -6.11
CA LEU A 282 1.47 18.29 -6.14
C LEU A 282 2.89 18.14 -6.66
N MET A 283 3.24 18.82 -7.73
CA MET A 283 4.55 18.67 -8.38
C MET A 283 5.72 18.93 -7.43
N PRO A 284 5.71 19.97 -6.57
CA PRO A 284 6.79 20.22 -5.61
C PRO A 284 7.04 19.07 -4.63
N VAL A 285 6.01 18.27 -4.35
CA VAL A 285 6.10 17.08 -3.47
C VAL A 285 6.56 15.86 -4.27
N LEU A 286 5.80 15.50 -5.31
CA LEU A 286 5.95 14.22 -6.00
C LEU A 286 7.25 14.14 -6.81
N ALA A 287 7.72 15.27 -7.36
CA ALA A 287 8.96 15.33 -8.12
C ALA A 287 10.22 15.01 -7.28
N ARG A 288 10.13 15.06 -5.95
CA ARG A 288 11.24 14.81 -5.02
C ARG A 288 11.09 13.51 -4.25
N ALA A 289 10.01 12.81 -4.44
CA ALA A 289 9.68 11.60 -3.71
C ALA A 289 9.93 10.38 -4.61
N PRO A 290 10.91 9.53 -4.29
CA PRO A 290 11.27 8.38 -5.13
C PRO A 290 10.08 7.45 -5.42
N ALA A 291 9.28 7.06 -4.42
CA ALA A 291 8.20 6.11 -4.65
C ALA A 291 7.12 6.59 -5.64
N PRO A 292 6.63 7.85 -5.60
CA PRO A 292 5.77 8.38 -6.65
C PRO A 292 6.41 8.40 -8.04
N LEU A 293 7.72 8.62 -8.16
CA LEU A 293 8.43 8.56 -9.44
C LEU A 293 8.54 7.12 -9.96
N GLN A 294 8.71 6.16 -9.08
CA GLN A 294 8.70 4.73 -9.40
C GLN A 294 7.33 4.20 -9.85
N LEU A 295 6.26 5.01 -9.76
CA LEU A 295 4.95 4.72 -10.32
C LEU A 295 4.77 5.20 -11.76
N LEU A 296 5.73 5.90 -12.35
CA LEU A 296 5.65 6.35 -13.75
C LEU A 296 5.70 5.14 -14.70
N PRO A 297 4.97 5.17 -15.83
CA PRO A 297 5.04 4.11 -16.82
C PRO A 297 6.48 3.80 -17.25
N ALA A 298 6.85 2.53 -17.13
CA ALA A 298 8.15 2.00 -17.52
C ALA A 298 8.26 1.84 -19.05
N PRO A 299 9.47 1.62 -19.61
CA PRO A 299 9.65 1.44 -21.05
C PRO A 299 8.83 0.33 -21.68
N ASN A 300 8.53 -0.71 -20.92
CA ASN A 300 7.71 -1.86 -21.34
C ASN A 300 6.21 -1.72 -21.01
N TYR A 301 5.78 -0.56 -20.53
CA TYR A 301 4.35 -0.29 -20.32
C TYR A 301 3.62 -0.29 -21.67
N THR A 302 2.57 -1.08 -21.79
CA THR A 302 1.79 -1.20 -22.99
C THR A 302 0.36 -0.69 -22.78
N SER A 303 -0.15 0.02 -23.78
CA SER A 303 -1.55 0.39 -23.89
C SER A 303 -2.24 -0.54 -24.90
N ASN A 304 -3.40 -1.08 -24.56
CA ASN A 304 -4.17 -1.93 -25.49
C ASN A 304 -4.53 -1.22 -26.80
N ALA A 305 -4.60 0.10 -26.79
CA ALA A 305 -4.95 0.89 -27.98
C ALA A 305 -3.77 1.19 -28.90
N HIS A 306 -2.56 1.36 -28.34
CA HIS A 306 -1.41 1.93 -29.05
C HIS A 306 -0.08 1.17 -28.82
N GLY A 307 -0.12 -0.10 -28.42
CA GLY A 307 1.09 -0.86 -28.11
C GLY A 307 1.83 -0.27 -26.91
N MET A 308 3.14 0.06 -27.05
CA MET A 308 3.93 0.65 -25.98
C MET A 308 3.64 2.14 -25.73
N ALA A 309 2.90 2.80 -26.62
CA ALA A 309 2.52 4.19 -26.44
C ALA A 309 1.31 4.32 -25.52
N TRP A 310 1.38 5.23 -24.57
CA TRP A 310 0.32 5.43 -23.58
C TRP A 310 -0.11 6.90 -23.45
N PHE A 311 0.58 7.82 -24.12
CA PHE A 311 0.30 9.23 -24.11
C PHE A 311 0.04 9.73 -25.53
N SER A 312 -1.07 10.44 -25.73
CA SER A 312 -1.46 10.98 -27.02
C SER A 312 -1.61 12.49 -26.95
N VAL A 313 -1.08 13.16 -27.96
CA VAL A 313 -1.23 14.60 -28.17
C VAL A 313 -2.04 14.80 -29.46
N GLU A 314 -3.28 15.27 -29.31
CA GLU A 314 -4.16 15.55 -30.45
C GLU A 314 -3.52 16.55 -31.41
N LYS A 315 -3.48 16.22 -32.72
CA LYS A 315 -2.85 17.02 -33.74
C LYS A 315 -1.39 17.43 -33.46
N GLY A 316 -0.66 16.56 -32.76
CA GLY A 316 0.70 16.82 -32.29
C GLY A 316 1.76 16.70 -33.36
N ASN A 317 1.47 16.06 -34.50
CA ASN A 317 2.36 15.96 -35.65
C ASN A 317 2.21 17.14 -36.62
N ALA A 318 3.24 17.40 -37.42
CA ALA A 318 3.25 18.48 -38.41
C ALA A 318 2.18 18.34 -39.50
N ASP A 319 1.75 17.14 -39.81
CA ASP A 319 0.70 16.81 -40.79
C ASP A 319 -0.74 16.89 -40.18
N GLY A 320 -0.84 17.28 -38.93
CA GLY A 320 -2.12 17.38 -38.21
C GLY A 320 -2.68 16.08 -37.68
N SER A 321 -1.94 14.96 -37.75
CA SER A 321 -2.29 13.72 -37.06
C SER A 321 -1.91 13.74 -35.58
N ASP A 322 -2.45 12.81 -34.81
CA ASP A 322 -2.14 12.68 -33.41
C ASP A 322 -0.71 12.16 -33.20
N LEU A 323 0.02 12.80 -32.28
CA LEU A 323 1.32 12.32 -31.83
C LEU A 323 1.11 11.35 -30.66
N VAL A 324 1.58 10.13 -30.80
CA VAL A 324 1.48 9.08 -29.78
C VAL A 324 2.86 8.76 -29.22
N LEU A 325 3.03 8.77 -27.90
CA LEU A 325 4.30 8.64 -27.20
C LEU A 325 4.27 7.52 -26.13
N PRO A 326 5.40 6.87 -25.84
CA PRO A 326 6.68 6.99 -26.53
C PRO A 326 6.64 6.31 -27.92
N GLN A 327 7.31 6.88 -28.91
CA GLN A 327 7.42 6.29 -30.27
C GLN A 327 8.50 5.22 -30.33
N LYS A 328 9.57 5.41 -29.56
CA LYS A 328 10.74 4.52 -29.50
C LYS A 328 10.76 3.59 -28.30
N GLY A 329 9.66 3.57 -27.52
CA GLY A 329 9.59 2.82 -26.26
C GLY A 329 10.44 3.41 -25.13
N ASP A 330 10.87 4.65 -25.24
CA ASP A 330 11.62 5.37 -24.19
C ASP A 330 10.81 6.52 -23.59
N PRO A 331 9.97 6.24 -22.58
CA PRO A 331 9.19 7.29 -21.92
C PRO A 331 10.07 8.29 -21.16
N PHE A 332 11.28 7.90 -20.75
CA PHE A 332 12.20 8.79 -20.05
C PHE A 332 12.71 9.89 -21.00
N GLY A 333 13.31 9.53 -22.12
CA GLY A 333 13.83 10.49 -23.07
C GLY A 333 12.75 11.28 -23.82
N GLU A 334 11.65 10.62 -24.21
CA GLU A 334 10.61 11.24 -25.01
C GLU A 334 9.62 12.08 -24.20
N ILE A 335 9.39 11.74 -22.92
CA ILE A 335 8.39 12.40 -22.08
C ILE A 335 9.04 13.02 -20.84
N TYR A 336 9.57 12.21 -19.89
CA TYR A 336 9.86 12.68 -18.54
C TYR A 336 11.05 13.63 -18.46
N LEU A 337 12.15 13.30 -19.13
CA LEU A 337 13.40 14.09 -19.12
C LEU A 337 13.45 15.17 -20.20
N ASN A 338 12.39 15.34 -20.97
CA ASN A 338 12.31 16.42 -21.95
C ASN A 338 12.34 17.77 -21.24
N LYS A 339 13.10 18.74 -21.79
CA LYS A 339 13.30 20.06 -21.17
C LYS A 339 12.47 21.17 -21.79
N THR A 340 11.94 20.96 -22.98
CA THR A 340 11.36 22.03 -23.80
C THR A 340 9.88 21.84 -24.12
N LEU A 341 9.45 20.59 -24.28
CA LEU A 341 8.08 20.30 -24.69
C LEU A 341 7.10 20.45 -23.51
N TRP A 342 5.88 20.86 -23.78
CA TRP A 342 4.88 21.12 -22.75
C TRP A 342 4.48 19.86 -21.94
N TRP A 343 4.65 18.69 -22.54
CA TRP A 343 4.38 17.41 -21.86
C TRP A 343 5.53 16.87 -21.02
N ARG A 344 6.66 17.60 -20.91
CA ARG A 344 7.72 17.26 -19.97
C ARG A 344 7.19 17.02 -18.56
N LEU A 345 7.84 16.17 -17.78
CA LEU A 345 7.35 15.85 -16.44
C LEU A 345 7.43 17.06 -15.50
N TYR A 346 8.55 17.78 -15.52
CA TYR A 346 8.81 18.90 -14.62
C TYR A 346 8.57 20.26 -15.27
N GLU A 347 7.85 21.11 -14.53
CA GLU A 347 7.70 22.53 -14.88
C GLU A 347 8.56 23.37 -13.95
N SER A 348 9.62 23.99 -14.47
CA SER A 348 10.56 24.82 -13.72
C SER A 348 9.85 25.89 -12.91
N ASP A 349 8.97 26.64 -13.55
CA ASP A 349 8.27 27.76 -12.93
C ASP A 349 7.40 27.33 -11.74
N ILE A 350 6.89 26.09 -11.74
CA ILE A 350 6.11 25.55 -10.63
C ILE A 350 7.02 25.14 -9.48
N ILE A 351 8.12 24.47 -9.79
CA ILE A 351 9.08 23.98 -8.80
C ILE A 351 9.82 25.18 -8.17
N ASP A 352 10.30 26.13 -8.98
CA ASP A 352 11.07 27.28 -8.53
C ASP A 352 10.25 28.24 -7.66
N LYS A 353 8.95 28.39 -7.92
CA LYS A 353 8.05 29.14 -7.03
C LYS A 353 7.88 28.51 -5.66
N ALA A 354 8.01 27.19 -5.58
CA ALA A 354 7.96 26.46 -4.33
C ALA A 354 9.33 26.39 -3.64
N GLU A 355 10.41 26.71 -4.37
CA GLU A 355 11.79 26.75 -3.86
C GLU A 355 12.32 28.18 -3.86
N VAL A 356 12.78 28.66 -2.73
CA VAL A 356 13.60 29.88 -2.61
C VAL A 356 15.06 29.59 -3.01
N VAL A 357 15.33 28.54 -3.80
CA VAL A 357 16.66 28.01 -4.07
C VAL A 357 16.97 28.02 -5.57
N SER A 358 18.14 28.55 -5.86
CA SER A 358 18.75 28.80 -7.17
C SER A 358 18.66 27.65 -8.19
N GLN A 359 18.74 27.99 -9.48
CA GLN A 359 18.72 27.20 -10.73
C GLN A 359 19.60 25.91 -10.77
N ASN A 360 20.32 25.57 -9.71
CA ASN A 360 21.20 24.39 -9.65
C ASN A 360 20.51 23.08 -9.20
N ASN A 361 19.26 23.14 -8.73
CA ASN A 361 18.57 21.96 -8.20
C ASN A 361 17.90 21.05 -9.25
N TRP A 362 17.84 21.49 -10.51
CA TRP A 362 17.33 20.66 -11.61
C TRP A 362 18.05 19.34 -11.78
N LYS A 363 19.36 19.31 -11.44
CA LYS A 363 20.18 18.12 -11.52
C LYS A 363 19.66 17.06 -10.55
N GLU A 364 19.29 17.44 -9.33
CA GLU A 364 18.78 16.52 -8.33
C GLU A 364 17.48 15.83 -8.79
N TYR A 365 16.54 16.55 -9.42
CA TYR A 365 15.31 15.95 -9.94
C TYR A 365 15.55 14.98 -11.10
N PHE A 366 16.46 15.32 -12.00
CA PHE A 366 16.82 14.44 -13.10
C PHE A 366 17.67 13.25 -12.64
N ASP A 367 18.48 13.40 -11.60
CA ASP A 367 19.28 12.31 -11.05
C ASP A 367 18.41 11.29 -10.27
N LEU A 368 17.31 11.73 -9.66
CA LEU A 368 16.31 10.83 -9.07
C LEU A 368 15.56 9.96 -10.11
N MET A 369 15.58 10.36 -11.38
CA MET A 369 14.89 9.66 -12.47
C MET A 369 15.80 8.67 -13.21
N LYS A 370 17.10 8.67 -12.95
CA LYS A 370 18.08 7.74 -13.52
C LYS A 370 18.22 6.48 -12.70
#